data_3978d78cf5a5a912765ff76815586dbd
#
_entry.id   3978d78cf5a5a912765ff76815586dbd
#
_cell.length_a   1.000
_cell.length_b   1.000
_cell.length_c   1.000
_cell.angle_alpha   90.00
_cell.angle_beta   90.00
_cell.angle_gamma   90.00
#
_symmetry.space_group_name_H-M   'P 1'
#
loop_
_entity.id
_entity.type
_entity.pdbx_description
1 polymer ?
#
loop_
_entity_poly.entity_id
_entity_poly.type
_entity_poly.pdbx_seq_one_letter_code
_entity_poly.pdbx_strand_id
1 'polypeptide(L)'
;MSNQEILSTVAGENITAADLNAFIQSMPKEQQMYASSPQFRQQMLEQLINCRLFAKYAEELKLDETEEFHTILNNAKKDILASMGIGEAVRNVAVTEEELKEFYEANKARFEKGATVSAKHILVKEEEKCQKVLEEIIAGKAFEEAAQ
;
A
#
# COMPACT_ATOMS: atom_id res chain seq x y z
N MET A 1 10.27 -13.16 16.85
CA MET A 1 11.40 -13.73 16.10
C MET A 1 12.51 -12.71 16.08
N SER A 2 13.76 -13.10 16.38
CA SER A 2 14.92 -12.20 16.24
C SER A 2 15.13 -11.91 14.75
N ASN A 3 15.46 -10.66 14.39
CA ASN A 3 15.78 -10.32 13.00
C ASN A 3 16.94 -11.11 12.39
N GLN A 4 17.77 -11.74 13.23
CA GLN A 4 18.92 -12.57 12.83
C GLN A 4 18.62 -14.07 12.78
N GLU A 5 17.37 -14.49 13.02
CA GLU A 5 16.96 -15.88 12.94
C GLU A 5 17.13 -16.39 11.49
N ILE A 6 17.90 -17.48 11.31
CA ILE A 6 18.09 -18.10 10.00
C ILE A 6 16.86 -18.95 9.68
N LEU A 7 16.18 -18.62 8.59
CA LEU A 7 14.99 -19.32 8.11
C LEU A 7 15.32 -20.39 7.10
N SER A 8 16.39 -20.20 6.32
CA SER A 8 16.86 -21.15 5.30
C SER A 8 18.31 -20.87 4.94
N THR A 9 18.96 -21.82 4.29
CA THR A 9 20.30 -21.66 3.70
C THR A 9 20.26 -22.11 2.24
N VAL A 10 20.68 -21.24 1.32
CA VAL A 10 20.65 -21.47 -0.12
C VAL A 10 22.02 -21.20 -0.69
N ALA A 11 22.62 -22.20 -1.38
CA ALA A 11 23.94 -22.10 -1.99
C ALA A 11 25.04 -21.55 -1.06
N GLY A 12 24.95 -21.86 0.24
CA GLY A 12 25.91 -21.40 1.27
C GLY A 12 25.58 -20.03 1.88
N GLU A 13 24.56 -19.34 1.41
CA GLU A 13 24.07 -18.07 1.97
C GLU A 13 22.86 -18.29 2.87
N ASN A 14 22.85 -17.62 4.02
CA ASN A 14 21.73 -17.68 4.95
C ASN A 14 20.65 -16.68 4.55
N ILE A 15 19.40 -17.13 4.56
CA ILE A 15 18.22 -16.28 4.46
C ILE A 15 17.68 -16.10 5.87
N THR A 16 17.65 -14.85 6.33
CA THR A 16 17.23 -14.50 7.68
C THR A 16 15.78 -13.98 7.71
N ALA A 17 15.23 -13.88 8.93
CA ALA A 17 13.93 -13.23 9.13
C ALA A 17 13.94 -11.74 8.67
N ALA A 18 15.10 -11.06 8.76
CA ALA A 18 15.26 -9.69 8.23
C ALA A 18 15.14 -9.66 6.72
N ASP A 19 15.76 -10.60 6.00
CA ASP A 19 15.68 -10.68 4.54
C ASP A 19 14.25 -10.93 4.06
N LEU A 20 13.54 -11.84 4.72
CA LEU A 20 12.13 -12.08 4.42
C LEU A 20 11.26 -10.85 4.67
N ASN A 21 11.49 -10.13 5.78
CA ASN A 21 10.75 -8.90 6.07
C ASN A 21 11.04 -7.82 5.02
N ALA A 22 12.30 -7.62 4.64
CA ALA A 22 12.69 -6.68 3.59
C ALA A 22 12.05 -7.04 2.23
N PHE A 23 12.03 -8.33 1.90
CA PHE A 23 11.36 -8.82 0.68
C PHE A 23 9.87 -8.51 0.68
N ILE A 24 9.16 -8.77 1.79
CA ILE A 24 7.73 -8.45 1.92
C ILE A 24 7.50 -6.92 1.85
N GLN A 25 8.37 -6.10 2.46
CA GLN A 25 8.27 -4.64 2.42
C GLN A 25 8.50 -4.04 1.03
N SER A 26 9.20 -4.73 0.14
CA SER A 26 9.39 -4.30 -1.25
C SER A 26 8.16 -4.53 -2.14
N MET A 27 7.16 -5.26 -1.66
CA MET A 27 5.93 -5.56 -2.39
C MET A 27 4.91 -4.40 -2.35
N PRO A 28 3.91 -4.40 -3.24
CA PRO A 28 2.78 -3.47 -3.15
C PRO A 28 2.07 -3.52 -1.80
N LYS A 29 1.56 -2.37 -1.34
CA LYS A 29 0.93 -2.24 0.01
C LYS A 29 -0.23 -3.21 0.22
N GLU A 30 -0.98 -3.51 -0.83
CA GLU A 30 -2.10 -4.47 -0.81
C GLU A 30 -1.65 -5.87 -0.41
N GLN A 31 -0.46 -6.29 -0.83
CA GLN A 31 0.10 -7.59 -0.48
C GLN A 31 0.72 -7.58 0.92
N GLN A 32 1.29 -6.45 1.34
CA GLN A 32 1.84 -6.30 2.69
C GLN A 32 0.80 -6.48 3.80
N MET A 33 -0.48 -6.28 3.52
CA MET A 33 -1.58 -6.52 4.48
C MET A 33 -1.63 -7.97 4.98
N TYR A 34 -1.12 -8.91 4.19
CA TYR A 34 -1.07 -10.34 4.54
C TYR A 34 0.22 -10.75 5.28
N ALA A 35 1.13 -9.80 5.56
CA ALA A 35 2.44 -10.06 6.17
C ALA A 35 2.37 -10.74 7.55
N SER A 36 1.25 -10.65 8.26
CA SER A 36 1.00 -11.32 9.54
C SER A 36 0.57 -12.79 9.40
N SER A 37 0.13 -13.22 8.20
CA SER A 37 -0.31 -14.60 7.93
C SER A 37 0.90 -15.54 7.86
N PRO A 38 0.95 -16.63 8.65
CA PRO A 38 2.02 -17.61 8.58
C PRO A 38 2.13 -18.27 7.19
N GLN A 39 1.00 -18.57 6.55
CA GLN A 39 0.95 -19.17 5.21
C GLN A 39 1.52 -18.23 4.16
N PHE A 40 1.16 -16.94 4.22
CA PHE A 40 1.71 -15.94 3.32
C PHE A 40 3.22 -15.81 3.50
N ARG A 41 3.70 -15.75 4.75
CA ARG A 41 5.15 -15.70 5.04
C ARG A 41 5.90 -16.92 4.54
N GLN A 42 5.32 -18.10 4.67
CA GLN A 42 5.90 -19.35 4.14
C GLN A 42 6.03 -19.27 2.60
N GLN A 43 4.97 -18.85 1.93
CA GLN A 43 4.98 -18.68 0.47
C GLN A 43 6.02 -17.64 0.00
N MET A 44 6.16 -16.53 0.73
CA MET A 44 7.16 -15.51 0.43
C MET A 44 8.58 -15.99 0.69
N LEU A 45 8.80 -16.82 1.71
CA LEU A 45 10.09 -17.46 1.95
C LEU A 45 10.47 -18.38 0.79
N GLU A 46 9.55 -19.21 0.30
CA GLU A 46 9.79 -20.08 -0.85
C GLU A 46 10.10 -19.26 -2.11
N GLN A 47 9.40 -18.17 -2.34
CA GLN A 47 9.69 -17.27 -3.46
C GLN A 47 11.07 -16.63 -3.33
N LEU A 48 11.46 -16.18 -2.13
CA LEU A 48 12.77 -15.60 -1.87
C LEU A 48 13.90 -16.64 -2.09
N ILE A 49 13.70 -17.89 -1.63
CA ILE A 49 14.61 -19.01 -1.89
C ILE A 49 14.79 -19.21 -3.39
N ASN A 50 13.70 -19.27 -4.15
CA ASN A 50 13.77 -19.45 -5.60
C ASN A 50 14.50 -18.29 -6.29
N CYS A 51 14.25 -17.04 -5.88
CA CYS A 51 14.99 -15.88 -6.38
C CYS A 51 16.50 -16.01 -6.13
N ARG A 52 16.93 -16.46 -4.94
CA ARG A 52 18.34 -16.66 -4.63
C ARG A 52 18.97 -17.78 -5.45
N LEU A 53 18.24 -18.89 -5.66
CA LEU A 53 18.71 -19.99 -6.51
C LEU A 53 18.91 -19.54 -7.96
N PHE A 54 17.93 -18.80 -8.52
CA PHE A 54 18.06 -18.29 -9.89
C PHE A 54 19.15 -17.23 -10.03
N ALA A 55 19.35 -16.39 -9.02
CA ALA A 55 20.47 -15.45 -9.02
C ALA A 55 21.82 -16.20 -9.06
N LYS A 56 21.96 -17.25 -8.24
CA LYS A 56 23.17 -18.07 -8.23
C LYS A 56 23.39 -18.79 -9.56
N TYR A 57 22.33 -19.34 -10.13
CA TYR A 57 22.40 -19.95 -11.46
C TYR A 57 22.82 -18.95 -12.55
N ALA A 58 22.32 -17.71 -12.48
CA ALA A 58 22.71 -16.66 -13.41
C ALA A 58 24.20 -16.28 -13.27
N GLU A 59 24.74 -16.24 -12.05
CA GLU A 59 26.19 -16.06 -11.81
C GLU A 59 27.02 -17.20 -12.39
N GLU A 60 26.58 -18.45 -12.23
CA GLU A 60 27.28 -19.62 -12.83
C GLU A 60 27.30 -19.54 -14.37
N LEU A 61 26.29 -18.95 -14.97
CA LEU A 61 26.22 -18.65 -16.40
C LEU A 61 26.97 -17.38 -16.80
N LYS A 62 27.60 -16.68 -15.85
CA LYS A 62 28.30 -15.40 -16.04
C LYS A 62 27.46 -14.30 -16.67
N LEU A 63 26.15 -14.27 -16.36
CA LEU A 63 25.26 -13.24 -16.87
C LEU A 63 25.59 -11.88 -16.27
N ASP A 64 26.20 -11.84 -15.10
CA ASP A 64 26.69 -10.65 -14.42
C ASP A 64 27.93 -10.03 -15.13
N GLU A 65 28.65 -10.78 -15.97
CA GLU A 65 29.75 -10.29 -16.78
C GLU A 65 29.28 -9.69 -18.13
N THR A 66 28.00 -9.80 -18.47
CA THR A 66 27.46 -9.33 -19.76
C THR A 66 27.34 -7.80 -19.84
N GLU A 67 27.50 -7.24 -21.05
CA GLU A 67 27.29 -5.81 -21.31
C GLU A 67 25.86 -5.36 -20.99
N GLU A 68 24.88 -6.23 -21.25
CA GLU A 68 23.49 -5.99 -20.92
C GLU A 68 23.29 -5.79 -19.41
N PHE A 69 23.84 -6.70 -18.58
CA PHE A 69 23.79 -6.59 -17.13
C PHE A 69 24.43 -5.29 -16.64
N HIS A 70 25.62 -4.96 -17.13
CA HIS A 70 26.31 -3.73 -16.75
C HIS A 70 25.53 -2.48 -17.16
N THR A 71 24.86 -2.50 -18.30
CA THR A 71 24.00 -1.39 -18.75
C THR A 71 22.81 -1.20 -17.81
N ILE A 72 22.10 -2.27 -17.48
CA ILE A 72 20.96 -2.25 -16.54
C ILE A 72 21.41 -1.76 -15.15
N LEU A 73 22.51 -2.32 -14.63
CA LEU A 73 23.06 -1.96 -13.32
C LEU A 73 23.45 -0.47 -13.27
N ASN A 74 24.12 0.04 -14.31
CA ASN A 74 24.50 1.45 -14.36
C ASN A 74 23.29 2.40 -14.43
N ASN A 75 22.24 2.02 -15.14
CA ASN A 75 21.01 2.81 -15.17
C ASN A 75 20.31 2.80 -13.81
N ALA A 76 20.13 1.62 -13.19
CA ALA A 76 19.58 1.51 -11.85
C ALA A 76 20.36 2.32 -10.81
N LYS A 77 21.71 2.31 -10.90
CA LYS A 77 22.57 3.15 -10.05
C LYS A 77 22.27 4.65 -10.21
N LYS A 78 22.10 5.13 -11.46
CA LYS A 78 21.78 6.55 -11.72
C LYS A 78 20.42 6.92 -11.14
N ASP A 79 19.41 6.06 -11.29
CA ASP A 79 18.05 6.30 -10.79
C ASP A 79 18.04 6.37 -9.25
N ILE A 80 18.75 5.45 -8.59
CA ILE A 80 18.91 5.46 -7.14
C ILE A 80 19.60 6.75 -6.67
N LEU A 81 20.72 7.12 -7.32
CA LEU A 81 21.45 8.34 -6.96
C LEU A 81 20.60 9.59 -7.20
N ALA A 82 19.83 9.66 -8.27
CA ALA A 82 18.92 10.78 -8.54
C ALA A 82 17.85 10.88 -7.44
N SER A 83 17.23 9.75 -7.07
CA SER A 83 16.25 9.72 -5.97
C SER A 83 16.85 10.16 -4.64
N MET A 84 18.04 9.68 -4.30
CA MET A 84 18.76 10.11 -3.09
C MET A 84 19.13 11.61 -3.14
N GLY A 85 19.58 12.09 -4.30
CA GLY A 85 19.92 13.51 -4.49
C GLY A 85 18.72 14.43 -4.33
N ILE A 86 17.56 14.04 -4.89
CA ILE A 86 16.31 14.77 -4.68
C ILE A 86 15.93 14.78 -3.19
N GLY A 87 16.00 13.62 -2.51
CA GLY A 87 15.71 13.53 -1.08
C GLY A 87 16.61 14.43 -0.23
N GLU A 88 17.91 14.52 -0.58
CA GLU A 88 18.84 15.41 0.11
C GLU A 88 18.56 16.89 -0.17
N ALA A 89 18.28 17.23 -1.42
CA ALA A 89 17.97 18.61 -1.81
C ALA A 89 16.72 19.17 -1.08
N VAL A 90 15.72 18.34 -0.82
CA VAL A 90 14.48 18.77 -0.14
C VAL A 90 14.51 18.57 1.38
N ARG A 91 15.54 17.92 1.92
CA ARG A 91 15.60 17.57 3.36
C ARG A 91 15.47 18.78 4.28
N ASN A 92 16.05 19.91 3.88
CA ASN A 92 16.09 21.13 4.66
C ASN A 92 15.07 22.19 4.19
N VAL A 93 14.18 21.83 3.27
CA VAL A 93 13.11 22.73 2.84
C VAL A 93 12.01 22.68 3.89
N ALA A 94 11.92 23.72 4.69
CA ALA A 94 10.83 23.94 5.63
C ALA A 94 9.79 24.84 4.97
N VAL A 95 8.54 24.42 4.94
CA VAL A 95 7.43 25.27 4.49
C VAL A 95 6.93 26.02 5.71
N THR A 96 6.82 27.35 5.61
CA THR A 96 6.32 28.20 6.67
C THR A 96 4.77 28.13 6.77
N GLU A 97 4.20 28.50 7.92
CA GLU A 97 2.76 28.58 8.11
C GLU A 97 2.10 29.59 7.16
N GLU A 98 2.82 30.68 6.83
CA GLU A 98 2.38 31.68 5.88
C GLU A 98 2.26 31.08 4.47
N GLU A 99 3.30 30.39 4.00
CA GLU A 99 3.28 29.73 2.68
C GLU A 99 2.18 28.65 2.60
N LEU A 100 1.93 27.90 3.68
CA LEU A 100 0.83 26.93 3.75
C LEU A 100 -0.52 27.61 3.60
N LYS A 101 -0.74 28.75 4.27
CA LYS A 101 -1.98 29.52 4.17
C LYS A 101 -2.18 30.09 2.78
N GLU A 102 -1.15 30.71 2.21
CA GLU A 102 -1.20 31.25 0.85
C GLU A 102 -1.53 30.15 -0.16
N PHE A 103 -0.85 29.00 -0.06
CA PHE A 103 -1.12 27.86 -0.94
C PHE A 103 -2.55 27.34 -0.79
N TYR A 104 -3.05 27.24 0.46
CA TYR A 104 -4.42 26.79 0.73
C TYR A 104 -5.44 27.76 0.13
N GLU A 105 -5.31 29.06 0.36
CA GLU A 105 -6.25 30.05 -0.18
C GLU A 105 -6.21 30.10 -1.72
N ALA A 106 -5.03 30.01 -2.33
CA ALA A 106 -4.88 29.96 -3.78
C ALA A 106 -5.46 28.69 -4.43
N ASN A 107 -5.56 27.61 -3.65
CA ASN A 107 -6.01 26.31 -4.16
C ASN A 107 -7.30 25.81 -3.46
N LYS A 108 -8.02 26.65 -2.78
CA LYS A 108 -9.18 26.30 -1.94
C LYS A 108 -10.20 25.39 -2.63
N ALA A 109 -10.51 25.70 -3.89
CA ALA A 109 -11.43 24.90 -4.70
C ALA A 109 -10.97 23.42 -4.89
N ARG A 110 -9.69 23.12 -4.75
CA ARG A 110 -9.17 21.73 -4.84
C ARG A 110 -9.36 20.96 -3.55
N PHE A 111 -9.54 21.65 -2.42
CA PHE A 111 -9.72 21.08 -1.09
C PHE A 111 -11.20 21.08 -0.65
N GLU A 112 -12.06 21.84 -1.33
CA GLU A 112 -13.50 21.85 -1.08
C GLU A 112 -14.08 20.50 -1.49
N LYS A 113 -14.65 19.79 -0.51
CA LYS A 113 -15.49 18.62 -0.80
C LYS A 113 -16.86 19.15 -1.20
N GLY A 114 -17.42 18.62 -2.28
CA GLY A 114 -18.80 18.91 -2.66
C GLY A 114 -19.75 18.65 -1.49
N ALA A 115 -20.89 19.31 -1.51
CA ALA A 115 -21.91 19.14 -0.48
C ALA A 115 -22.26 17.65 -0.33
N THR A 116 -22.13 17.14 0.89
CA THR A 116 -22.54 15.78 1.23
C THR A 116 -23.87 15.83 1.97
N VAL A 117 -24.76 14.93 1.61
CA VAL A 117 -26.04 14.75 2.31
C VAL A 117 -26.02 13.38 2.98
N SER A 118 -26.61 13.33 4.18
CA SER A 118 -26.90 12.07 4.85
C SER A 118 -28.39 11.78 4.65
N ALA A 119 -28.68 10.61 4.11
CA ALA A 119 -30.06 10.19 3.90
C ALA A 119 -30.27 8.80 4.49
N LYS A 120 -31.50 8.57 4.96
CA LYS A 120 -31.99 7.25 5.37
C LYS A 120 -33.11 6.85 4.42
N HIS A 121 -33.24 5.57 4.13
CA HIS A 121 -34.36 5.08 3.32
C HIS A 121 -34.96 3.83 3.95
N ILE A 122 -36.24 3.61 3.72
CA ILE A 122 -36.95 2.38 4.04
C ILE A 122 -37.41 1.77 2.74
N LEU A 123 -37.07 0.50 2.52
CA LEU A 123 -37.46 -0.27 1.34
C LEU A 123 -38.52 -1.30 1.74
N VAL A 124 -39.67 -1.25 1.10
CA VAL A 124 -40.75 -2.21 1.28
C VAL A 124 -41.14 -2.82 -0.08
N LYS A 125 -41.70 -4.05 -0.07
CA LYS A 125 -42.06 -4.76 -1.31
C LYS A 125 -43.41 -4.31 -1.90
N GLU A 126 -44.28 -3.77 -1.09
CA GLU A 126 -45.69 -3.45 -1.43
C GLU A 126 -45.93 -1.97 -1.31
N GLU A 127 -46.58 -1.37 -2.31
CA GLU A 127 -46.88 0.06 -2.35
C GLU A 127 -47.79 0.50 -1.16
N GLU A 128 -48.77 -0.32 -0.79
CA GLU A 128 -49.64 -0.04 0.36
C GLU A 128 -48.89 0.05 1.68
N LYS A 129 -47.83 -0.77 1.86
CA LYS A 129 -46.95 -0.69 3.03
C LYS A 129 -46.10 0.57 3.01
N CYS A 130 -45.65 0.99 1.84
CA CYS A 130 -44.89 2.24 1.69
C CYS A 130 -45.71 3.42 2.11
N GLN A 131 -46.98 3.47 1.67
CA GLN A 131 -47.92 4.55 2.01
C GLN A 131 -48.16 4.61 3.51
N LYS A 132 -48.44 3.46 4.17
CA LYS A 132 -48.63 3.40 5.63
C LYS A 132 -47.42 3.86 6.40
N VAL A 133 -46.20 3.42 6.04
CA VAL A 133 -44.94 3.83 6.69
C VAL A 133 -44.73 5.33 6.53
N LEU A 134 -45.05 5.88 5.35
CA LEU A 134 -44.95 7.32 5.11
C LEU A 134 -45.94 8.11 6.00
N GLU A 135 -47.21 7.67 6.09
CA GLU A 135 -48.21 8.28 6.94
C GLU A 135 -47.81 8.23 8.42
N GLU A 136 -47.26 7.10 8.90
CA GLU A 136 -46.76 6.98 10.28
C GLU A 136 -45.62 7.95 10.59
N ILE A 137 -44.68 8.13 9.65
CA ILE A 137 -43.55 9.06 9.78
C ILE A 137 -44.08 10.52 9.79
N ILE A 138 -45.03 10.85 8.90
CA ILE A 138 -45.65 12.18 8.86
C ILE A 138 -46.44 12.45 10.16
N ALA A 139 -47.06 11.41 10.74
CA ALA A 139 -47.77 11.51 12.02
C ALA A 139 -46.81 11.62 13.23
N GLY A 140 -45.47 11.58 13.03
CA GLY A 140 -44.45 11.81 14.07
C GLY A 140 -43.78 10.56 14.61
N LYS A 141 -43.99 9.39 14.00
CA LYS A 141 -43.24 8.17 14.35
C LYS A 141 -41.79 8.33 13.98
N ALA A 142 -40.85 7.90 14.84
CA ALA A 142 -39.43 7.97 14.56
C ALA A 142 -39.10 7.07 13.34
N PHE A 143 -38.20 7.56 12.47
CA PHE A 143 -37.85 6.90 11.24
C PHE A 143 -37.28 5.48 11.49
N GLU A 144 -36.51 5.31 12.56
CA GLU A 144 -35.93 4.03 12.98
C GLU A 144 -36.98 3.04 13.47
N GLU A 145 -38.03 3.52 14.11
CA GLU A 145 -39.16 2.68 14.56
C GLU A 145 -40.06 2.26 13.39
N ALA A 146 -40.14 3.12 12.39
CA ALA A 146 -40.92 2.81 11.19
C ALA A 146 -40.18 1.84 10.25
N ALA A 147 -38.87 1.66 10.44
CA ALA A 147 -38.03 0.75 9.65
C ALA A 147 -37.99 -0.69 10.18
N GLN A 148 -38.54 -0.97 11.36
CA GLN A 148 -38.67 -2.30 11.98
C GLN A 148 -39.91 -3.03 11.50
#